data_e73408ff715c23fab5ea60ffd99a8ff7
#
_entry.id   e73408ff715c23fab5ea60ffd99a8ff7
#
_cell.length_a   1.000
_cell.length_b   1.000
_cell.length_c   1.000
_cell.angle_alpha   90.00
_cell.angle_beta   90.00
_cell.angle_gamma   90.00
#
_symmetry.space_group_name_H-M   'P 1'
#
loop_
_entity.id
_entity.type
_entity.pdbx_description
1 polymer ?
#
loop_
_entity_poly.entity_id
_entity_poly.type
_entity_poly.pdbx_seq_one_letter_code
_entity_poly.pdbx_strand_id
1 'polypeptide(L)'
;DRQTVSMEDIQYFTKFPVEQLVFNHRLPKKIARLAQYLNSESDELEERCTEEGVEKPKIIKYNNITEQYDAIISLIQNKNMEDVGILFRHNDEVERAYEYFKNHGVNVEAKYGQFMDLDFSSDNPKMMTYHSSKGLQFEHVFIPECTVEDDANRNPLYVAVTRTYRALYIMHSGNLSSLFDDVPTSLYDTSLTSGPKLTL
;
A
#
# COMPACT_ATOMS: atom_id res chain seq x y z
N ASP A 1 -23.59 -16.66 -18.40
CA ASP A 1 -24.05 -15.94 -17.19
C ASP A 1 -23.65 -16.75 -15.97
N ARG A 2 -22.55 -16.36 -15.33
CA ARG A 2 -22.21 -16.87 -13.99
C ARG A 2 -23.04 -16.06 -13.00
N GLN A 3 -24.10 -16.64 -12.44
CA GLN A 3 -24.78 -16.08 -11.31
C GLN A 3 -23.80 -16.00 -10.14
N THR A 4 -23.53 -14.80 -9.68
CA THR A 4 -22.79 -14.55 -8.44
C THR A 4 -23.73 -14.96 -7.29
N VAL A 5 -23.36 -16.01 -6.58
CA VAL A 5 -24.08 -16.44 -5.38
C VAL A 5 -23.84 -15.39 -4.28
N SER A 6 -24.90 -14.78 -3.79
CA SER A 6 -24.81 -13.79 -2.71
C SER A 6 -24.54 -14.47 -1.35
N MET A 7 -24.06 -13.69 -0.37
CA MET A 7 -23.89 -14.18 1.01
C MET A 7 -25.25 -14.60 1.62
N GLU A 8 -26.33 -13.94 1.24
CA GLU A 8 -27.70 -14.27 1.66
C GLU A 8 -28.14 -15.61 1.09
N ASP A 9 -27.79 -15.92 -0.16
CA ASP A 9 -28.06 -17.22 -0.79
C ASP A 9 -27.33 -18.34 -0.04
N ILE A 10 -26.05 -18.13 0.32
CA ILE A 10 -25.25 -19.09 1.08
C ILE A 10 -25.89 -19.34 2.46
N GLN A 11 -26.29 -18.29 3.16
CA GLN A 11 -26.94 -18.38 4.47
C GLN A 11 -28.27 -19.12 4.40
N TYR A 12 -29.06 -18.87 3.35
CA TYR A 12 -30.33 -19.54 3.14
C TYR A 12 -30.17 -21.05 2.89
N PHE A 13 -29.18 -21.44 2.07
CA PHE A 13 -28.96 -22.85 1.72
C PHE A 13 -28.23 -23.64 2.80
N THR A 14 -27.30 -23.03 3.53
CA THR A 14 -26.44 -23.77 4.48
C THR A 14 -26.99 -23.76 5.90
N LYS A 15 -27.88 -22.82 6.25
CA LYS A 15 -28.39 -22.59 7.62
C LYS A 15 -27.27 -22.35 8.66
N PHE A 16 -26.06 -22.06 8.23
CA PHE A 16 -24.98 -21.67 9.14
C PHE A 16 -25.05 -20.17 9.41
N PRO A 17 -24.83 -19.74 10.67
CA PRO A 17 -24.68 -18.32 10.95
C PRO A 17 -23.44 -17.79 10.19
N VAL A 18 -23.62 -16.72 9.42
CA VAL A 18 -22.49 -16.03 8.79
C VAL A 18 -21.84 -15.19 9.88
N GLU A 19 -20.72 -15.66 10.42
CA GLU A 19 -19.85 -14.81 11.22
C GLU A 19 -19.08 -13.91 10.27
N GLN A 20 -19.45 -12.64 10.19
CA GLN A 20 -18.59 -11.63 9.60
C GLN A 20 -17.37 -11.48 10.51
N LEU A 21 -16.19 -11.68 9.95
CA LEU A 21 -14.93 -11.24 10.59
C LEU A 21 -14.95 -9.72 10.68
N VAL A 22 -15.47 -9.21 11.80
CA VAL A 22 -15.66 -7.77 12.01
C VAL A 22 -14.34 -7.05 12.32
N PHE A 23 -13.34 -7.77 12.86
CA PHE A 23 -12.09 -7.19 13.29
C PHE A 23 -10.93 -7.46 12.32
N ASN A 24 -10.19 -6.42 12.04
CA ASN A 24 -8.94 -6.49 11.27
C ASN A 24 -7.75 -6.43 12.26
N HIS A 25 -7.09 -7.57 12.47
CA HIS A 25 -6.00 -7.70 13.41
C HIS A 25 -4.63 -7.33 12.81
N ARG A 26 -4.57 -6.97 11.54
CA ARG A 26 -3.30 -6.72 10.84
C ARG A 26 -3.10 -5.28 10.42
N LEU A 27 -4.16 -4.61 9.95
CA LEU A 27 -4.06 -3.21 9.54
C LEU A 27 -3.97 -2.30 10.77
N PRO A 28 -2.91 -1.49 10.92
CA PRO A 28 -2.79 -0.54 12.02
C PRO A 28 -3.81 0.59 11.93
N LYS A 29 -4.37 1.03 13.06
CA LYS A 29 -5.34 2.14 13.13
C LYS A 29 -4.80 3.43 12.51
N LYS A 30 -3.50 3.74 12.70
CA LYS A 30 -2.88 4.92 12.09
C LYS A 30 -2.96 4.91 10.56
N ILE A 31 -2.88 3.74 9.95
CA ILE A 31 -3.02 3.58 8.49
C ILE A 31 -4.49 3.55 8.11
N ALA A 32 -5.33 2.89 8.89
CA ALA A 32 -6.78 2.84 8.67
C ALA A 32 -7.41 4.24 8.65
N ARG A 33 -6.99 5.15 9.57
CA ARG A 33 -7.44 6.55 9.61
C ARG A 33 -7.17 7.30 8.31
N LEU A 34 -6.03 7.07 7.67
CA LEU A 34 -5.75 7.65 6.37
C LEU A 34 -6.56 6.94 5.27
N ALA A 35 -6.57 5.60 5.28
CA ALA A 35 -7.20 4.80 4.24
C ALA A 35 -8.71 5.05 4.10
N GLN A 36 -9.41 5.34 5.19
CA GLN A 36 -10.86 5.60 5.14
C GLN A 36 -11.23 6.83 4.31
N TYR A 37 -10.34 7.82 4.15
CA TYR A 37 -10.55 8.95 3.25
C TYR A 37 -10.48 8.56 1.76
N LEU A 38 -9.84 7.44 1.46
CA LEU A 38 -9.76 6.88 0.10
C LEU A 38 -10.91 5.92 -0.20
N ASN A 39 -11.71 5.54 0.79
CA ASN A 39 -12.86 4.70 0.58
C ASN A 39 -14.07 5.54 0.17
N SER A 40 -14.78 5.10 -0.89
CA SER A 40 -16.03 5.73 -1.33
C SER A 40 -17.24 5.34 -0.46
N GLU A 41 -17.12 4.26 0.28
CA GLU A 41 -18.12 3.80 1.24
C GLU A 41 -17.71 4.29 2.64
N SER A 42 -18.67 4.80 3.42
CA SER A 42 -18.44 5.21 4.80
C SER A 42 -18.18 3.96 5.65
N ASP A 43 -16.93 3.50 5.64
CA ASP A 43 -16.53 2.32 6.38
C ASP A 43 -15.82 2.76 7.66
N GLU A 44 -16.27 2.26 8.80
CA GLU A 44 -15.65 2.44 10.11
C GLU A 44 -14.39 1.55 10.22
N LEU A 45 -13.48 1.72 9.23
CA LEU A 45 -12.31 0.86 9.10
C LEU A 45 -11.42 0.90 10.34
N GLU A 46 -11.26 2.08 10.94
CA GLU A 46 -10.47 2.25 12.16
C GLU A 46 -11.06 1.47 13.34
N GLU A 47 -12.36 1.47 13.49
CA GLU A 47 -13.04 0.78 14.60
C GLU A 47 -12.88 -0.73 14.53
N ARG A 48 -12.68 -1.26 13.32
CA ARG A 48 -12.42 -2.68 13.08
C ARG A 48 -10.97 -3.08 13.31
N CYS A 49 -10.04 -2.14 13.42
CA CYS A 49 -8.63 -2.42 13.65
C CYS A 49 -8.34 -2.53 15.16
N THR A 50 -7.53 -3.51 15.54
CA THR A 50 -7.18 -3.75 16.94
C THR A 50 -5.91 -3.04 17.37
N GLU A 51 -4.92 -2.93 16.48
CA GLU A 51 -3.59 -2.40 16.78
C GLU A 51 -3.46 -0.93 16.39
N GLU A 52 -2.93 -0.09 17.28
CA GLU A 52 -2.69 1.33 16.97
C GLU A 52 -1.64 1.53 15.87
N GLY A 53 -0.62 0.71 15.87
CA GLY A 53 0.51 0.79 14.94
C GLY A 53 1.66 1.66 15.48
N VAL A 54 2.87 1.40 14.96
CA VAL A 54 4.10 2.01 15.46
C VAL A 54 4.24 3.44 14.94
N GLU A 55 4.10 3.65 13.64
CA GLU A 55 4.35 4.94 12.98
C GLU A 55 3.17 5.38 12.12
N LYS A 56 3.08 6.69 11.89
CA LYS A 56 2.11 7.24 10.94
C LYS A 56 2.51 6.89 9.52
N PRO A 57 1.54 6.81 8.59
CA PRO A 57 1.85 6.80 7.16
C PRO A 57 2.75 7.99 6.79
N LYS A 58 3.59 7.81 5.79
CA LYS A 58 4.44 8.87 5.26
C LYS A 58 4.01 9.25 3.85
N ILE A 59 3.82 10.54 3.59
CA ILE A 59 3.58 11.09 2.25
C ILE A 59 4.74 12.03 1.94
N ILE A 60 5.61 11.62 1.03
CA ILE A 60 6.89 12.29 0.81
C ILE A 60 7.01 12.76 -0.62
N LYS A 61 7.34 14.05 -0.77
CA LYS A 61 7.60 14.67 -2.07
C LYS A 61 9.08 14.57 -2.43
N TYR A 62 9.33 14.16 -3.67
CA TYR A 62 10.64 14.13 -4.30
C TYR A 62 10.66 15.03 -5.54
N ASN A 63 11.84 15.33 -6.07
CA ASN A 63 11.94 16.15 -7.27
C ASN A 63 11.57 15.37 -8.54
N ASN A 64 11.85 14.08 -8.56
CA ASN A 64 11.58 13.18 -9.69
C ASN A 64 11.43 11.73 -9.24
N ILE A 65 11.10 10.87 -10.19
CA ILE A 65 10.89 9.45 -9.93
C ILE A 65 12.19 8.70 -9.54
N THR A 66 13.32 9.10 -10.09
CA THR A 66 14.59 8.48 -9.77
C THR A 66 14.94 8.64 -8.30
N GLU A 67 14.73 9.84 -7.74
CA GLU A 67 14.93 10.08 -6.30
C GLU A 67 14.00 9.24 -5.43
N GLN A 68 12.77 8.95 -5.89
CA GLN A 68 11.86 8.05 -5.16
C GLN A 68 12.44 6.63 -5.13
N TYR A 69 12.94 6.13 -6.26
CA TYR A 69 13.53 4.78 -6.34
C TYR A 69 14.80 4.68 -5.50
N ASP A 70 15.69 5.68 -5.55
CA ASP A 70 16.89 5.75 -4.72
C ASP A 70 16.55 5.75 -3.22
N ALA A 71 15.51 6.48 -2.83
CA ALA A 71 15.04 6.51 -1.46
C ALA A 71 14.51 5.15 -1.00
N ILE A 72 13.75 4.44 -1.86
CA ILE A 72 13.25 3.09 -1.56
C ILE A 72 14.43 2.13 -1.38
N ILE A 73 15.37 2.11 -2.32
CA ILE A 73 16.57 1.27 -2.25
C ILE A 73 17.34 1.54 -0.95
N SER A 74 17.58 2.81 -0.64
CA SER A 74 18.31 3.21 0.57
C SER A 74 17.58 2.81 1.85
N LEU A 75 16.26 2.93 1.90
CA LEU A 75 15.45 2.53 3.06
C LEU A 75 15.51 1.02 3.28
N ILE A 76 15.33 0.23 2.22
CA ILE A 76 15.40 -1.24 2.27
C ILE A 76 16.77 -1.69 2.79
N GLN A 77 17.85 -1.16 2.22
CA GLN A 77 19.22 -1.55 2.57
C GLN A 77 19.62 -1.07 3.97
N ASN A 78 19.38 0.20 4.29
CA ASN A 78 19.84 0.77 5.57
C ASN A 78 19.05 0.28 6.77
N LYS A 79 17.80 -0.10 6.60
CA LYS A 79 16.94 -0.61 7.67
C LYS A 79 16.82 -2.12 7.67
N ASN A 80 17.49 -2.82 6.74
CA ASN A 80 17.36 -4.26 6.52
C ASN A 80 15.87 -4.66 6.49
N MET A 81 15.08 -3.97 5.65
CA MET A 81 13.65 -4.23 5.55
C MET A 81 13.40 -5.57 4.86
N GLU A 82 12.64 -6.41 5.50
CA GLU A 82 12.10 -7.65 4.98
C GLU A 82 10.61 -7.46 4.66
N ASP A 83 10.01 -8.41 3.93
CA ASP A 83 8.59 -8.42 3.59
C ASP A 83 8.09 -7.06 3.04
N VAL A 84 8.71 -6.64 1.93
CA VAL A 84 8.47 -5.36 1.28
C VAL A 84 7.61 -5.51 0.04
N GLY A 85 6.51 -4.76 -0.04
CA GLY A 85 5.72 -4.56 -1.25
C GLY A 85 5.98 -3.18 -1.85
N ILE A 86 6.25 -3.12 -3.16
CA ILE A 86 6.36 -1.87 -3.92
C ILE A 86 5.25 -1.89 -4.95
N LEU A 87 4.25 -1.03 -4.76
CA LEU A 87 2.98 -1.12 -5.46
C LEU A 87 2.79 0.04 -6.42
N PHE A 88 2.40 -0.29 -7.65
CA PHE A 88 2.24 0.65 -8.76
C PHE A 88 0.82 0.60 -9.32
N ARG A 89 0.46 1.61 -10.08
CA ARG A 89 -0.84 1.64 -10.76
C ARG A 89 -0.88 0.73 -11.99
N HIS A 90 0.17 0.78 -12.81
CA HIS A 90 0.24 0.12 -14.11
C HIS A 90 1.45 -0.81 -14.25
N ASN A 91 1.35 -1.77 -15.17
CA ASN A 91 2.41 -2.74 -15.43
C ASN A 91 3.68 -2.10 -16.00
N ASP A 92 3.58 -1.06 -16.82
CA ASP A 92 4.72 -0.34 -17.37
C ASP A 92 5.52 0.43 -16.29
N GLU A 93 4.84 0.87 -15.24
CA GLU A 93 5.50 1.46 -14.06
C GLU A 93 6.28 0.39 -13.29
N VAL A 94 5.70 -0.81 -13.11
CA VAL A 94 6.38 -1.95 -12.49
C VAL A 94 7.62 -2.35 -13.28
N GLU A 95 7.50 -2.49 -14.60
CA GLU A 95 8.59 -2.87 -15.49
C GLU A 95 9.74 -1.85 -15.43
N ARG A 96 9.42 -0.55 -15.53
CA ARG A 96 10.40 0.54 -15.43
C ARG A 96 11.13 0.53 -14.08
N ALA A 97 10.41 0.36 -12.98
CA ALA A 97 10.99 0.27 -11.65
C ALA A 97 11.87 -0.98 -11.50
N TYR A 98 11.42 -2.13 -11.97
CA TYR A 98 12.17 -3.38 -11.94
C TYR A 98 13.52 -3.24 -12.64
N GLU A 99 13.54 -2.70 -13.86
CA GLU A 99 14.79 -2.47 -14.60
C GLU A 99 15.70 -1.48 -13.87
N TYR A 100 15.14 -0.44 -13.26
CA TYR A 100 15.91 0.50 -12.46
C TYR A 100 16.61 -0.18 -11.28
N PHE A 101 15.89 -0.93 -10.48
CA PHE A 101 16.44 -1.62 -9.29
C PHE A 101 17.49 -2.65 -9.68
N LYS A 102 17.22 -3.44 -10.72
CA LYS A 102 18.16 -4.42 -11.26
C LYS A 102 19.48 -3.76 -11.70
N ASN A 103 19.40 -2.63 -12.41
CA ASN A 103 20.58 -1.88 -12.86
C ASN A 103 21.37 -1.27 -11.69
N HIS A 104 20.75 -1.10 -10.52
CA HIS A 104 21.40 -0.65 -9.29
C HIS A 104 21.80 -1.82 -8.35
N GLY A 105 21.80 -3.04 -8.86
CA GLY A 105 22.26 -4.21 -8.12
C GLY A 105 21.35 -4.66 -6.98
N VAL A 106 20.06 -4.27 -7.02
CA VAL A 106 19.07 -4.69 -6.01
C VAL A 106 18.23 -5.83 -6.56
N ASN A 107 18.26 -6.96 -5.87
CA ASN A 107 17.43 -8.10 -6.21
C ASN A 107 15.98 -7.80 -5.81
N VAL A 108 15.09 -7.84 -6.77
CA VAL A 108 13.65 -7.66 -6.58
C VAL A 108 12.89 -8.68 -7.44
N GLU A 109 11.69 -9.00 -7.03
CA GLU A 109 10.79 -9.79 -7.82
C GLU A 109 9.65 -8.90 -8.31
N ALA A 110 9.29 -9.05 -9.59
CA ALA A 110 8.28 -8.20 -10.19
C ALA A 110 7.23 -9.02 -10.92
N LYS A 111 5.97 -8.62 -10.75
CA LYS A 111 4.84 -9.15 -11.50
C LYS A 111 4.26 -8.05 -12.40
N TYR A 112 4.61 -8.14 -13.68
CA TYR A 112 4.01 -7.33 -14.75
C TYR A 112 3.74 -8.23 -15.96
N GLY A 113 2.55 -8.10 -16.55
CA GLY A 113 2.12 -9.01 -17.60
C GLY A 113 1.58 -10.36 -17.08
N GLN A 114 1.35 -11.30 -18.01
CA GLN A 114 0.58 -12.52 -17.72
C GLN A 114 1.41 -13.71 -17.19
N PHE A 115 2.73 -13.68 -17.31
CA PHE A 115 3.59 -14.86 -17.17
C PHE A 115 4.61 -14.78 -16.03
N MET A 116 4.54 -13.78 -15.17
CA MET A 116 5.49 -13.66 -14.06
C MET A 116 4.82 -13.99 -12.74
N ASP A 117 5.32 -15.03 -12.08
CA ASP A 117 4.92 -15.37 -10.73
C ASP A 117 5.95 -14.84 -9.72
N LEU A 118 5.45 -14.45 -8.54
CA LEU A 118 6.28 -14.00 -7.43
C LEU A 118 6.65 -15.20 -6.56
N ASP A 119 7.92 -15.30 -6.21
CA ASP A 119 8.38 -16.26 -5.21
C ASP A 119 8.24 -15.65 -3.80
N PHE A 120 7.22 -16.08 -3.08
CA PHE A 120 7.00 -15.66 -1.69
C PHE A 120 7.86 -16.38 -0.67
N SER A 121 8.71 -17.33 -1.09
CA SER A 121 9.71 -17.95 -0.21
C SER A 121 11.00 -17.12 -0.10
N SER A 122 11.17 -16.12 -0.97
CA SER A 122 12.31 -15.21 -1.00
C SER A 122 12.02 -13.94 -0.22
N ASP A 123 13.04 -13.40 0.47
CA ASP A 123 12.97 -12.13 1.20
C ASP A 123 13.12 -10.90 0.27
N ASN A 124 13.29 -11.11 -1.04
CA ASN A 124 13.40 -10.02 -1.99
C ASN A 124 12.13 -9.18 -2.02
N PRO A 125 12.21 -7.85 -2.15
CA PRO A 125 11.06 -6.98 -2.33
C PRO A 125 10.20 -7.41 -3.51
N LYS A 126 8.87 -7.30 -3.38
CA LYS A 126 7.90 -7.69 -4.39
C LYS A 126 7.31 -6.45 -5.05
N MET A 127 7.46 -6.34 -6.37
CA MET A 127 6.91 -5.27 -7.19
C MET A 127 5.69 -5.77 -7.96
N MET A 128 4.58 -5.03 -7.89
CA MET A 128 3.35 -5.40 -8.61
C MET A 128 2.40 -4.21 -8.72
N THR A 129 1.33 -4.41 -9.48
CA THR A 129 0.26 -3.41 -9.54
C THR A 129 -0.64 -3.47 -8.29
N TYR A 130 -1.37 -2.36 -8.01
CA TYR A 130 -2.39 -2.31 -6.95
C TYR A 130 -3.37 -3.48 -7.07
N HIS A 131 -3.79 -3.79 -8.30
CA HIS A 131 -4.72 -4.88 -8.54
C HIS A 131 -4.12 -6.25 -8.17
N SER A 132 -2.86 -6.50 -8.55
CA SER A 132 -2.18 -7.76 -8.27
C SER A 132 -1.89 -7.96 -6.79
N SER A 133 -1.86 -6.89 -5.99
CA SER A 133 -1.63 -6.95 -4.55
C SER A 133 -2.86 -7.39 -3.73
N LYS A 134 -4.03 -7.54 -4.38
CA LYS A 134 -5.25 -7.95 -3.70
C LYS A 134 -5.08 -9.31 -3.02
N GLY A 135 -5.37 -9.35 -1.72
CA GLY A 135 -5.20 -10.54 -0.88
C GLY A 135 -3.82 -10.74 -0.29
N LEU A 136 -2.82 -9.95 -0.70
CA LEU A 136 -1.47 -9.95 -0.12
C LEU A 136 -1.37 -8.93 1.00
N GLN A 137 -0.37 -9.09 1.87
CA GLN A 137 0.00 -8.13 2.91
C GLN A 137 1.51 -8.15 3.10
N PHE A 138 2.09 -6.99 3.43
CA PHE A 138 3.52 -6.78 3.61
C PHE A 138 3.78 -6.01 4.89
N GLU A 139 4.94 -6.20 5.48
CA GLU A 139 5.37 -5.38 6.63
C GLU A 139 5.54 -3.92 6.22
N HIS A 140 6.19 -3.70 5.09
CA HIS A 140 6.44 -2.37 4.54
C HIS A 140 5.84 -2.25 3.14
N VAL A 141 5.05 -1.22 2.91
CA VAL A 141 4.51 -0.91 1.58
C VAL A 141 4.99 0.44 1.10
N PHE A 142 5.54 0.46 -0.10
CA PHE A 142 5.88 1.67 -0.86
C PHE A 142 4.90 1.85 -2.01
N ILE A 143 4.40 3.06 -2.17
CA ILE A 143 3.54 3.48 -3.28
C ILE A 143 4.23 4.67 -3.96
N PRO A 144 5.17 4.42 -4.89
CA PRO A 144 5.80 5.49 -5.65
C PRO A 144 4.87 6.02 -6.74
N GLU A 145 5.24 7.14 -7.33
CA GLU A 145 4.51 7.79 -8.43
C GLU A 145 3.03 8.06 -8.13
N CYS A 146 2.68 8.34 -6.87
CA CYS A 146 1.31 8.56 -6.45
C CYS A 146 0.80 9.95 -6.87
N THR A 147 0.49 10.08 -8.16
CA THR A 147 0.04 11.32 -8.82
C THR A 147 -1.33 11.17 -9.48
N VAL A 148 -2.11 10.16 -9.08
CA VAL A 148 -3.41 9.84 -9.68
C VAL A 148 -4.44 10.92 -9.38
N GLU A 149 -5.18 11.37 -10.39
CA GLU A 149 -6.17 12.43 -10.28
C GLU A 149 -7.62 11.94 -10.52
N ASP A 150 -7.80 10.63 -10.77
CA ASP A 150 -9.07 10.07 -11.22
C ASP A 150 -9.73 9.23 -10.11
N ASP A 151 -11.00 9.51 -9.84
CA ASP A 151 -11.84 8.73 -8.91
C ASP A 151 -11.94 7.25 -9.27
N ALA A 152 -11.79 6.87 -10.53
CA ALA A 152 -11.74 5.47 -10.96
C ALA A 152 -10.57 4.70 -10.30
N ASN A 153 -9.53 5.40 -9.88
CA ASN A 153 -8.37 4.83 -9.20
C ASN A 153 -8.47 4.84 -7.67
N ARG A 154 -9.54 5.39 -7.10
CA ARG A 154 -9.76 5.48 -5.64
C ARG A 154 -9.74 4.10 -4.99
N ASN A 155 -10.55 3.17 -5.47
CA ASN A 155 -10.62 1.82 -4.91
C ASN A 155 -9.31 1.03 -5.09
N PRO A 156 -8.64 1.02 -6.26
CA PRO A 156 -7.32 0.43 -6.40
C PRO A 156 -6.29 1.00 -5.42
N LEU A 157 -6.25 2.33 -5.25
CA LEU A 157 -5.34 2.97 -4.30
C LEU A 157 -5.67 2.62 -2.84
N TYR A 158 -6.96 2.58 -2.47
CA TYR A 158 -7.41 2.10 -1.17
C TYR A 158 -6.92 0.66 -0.91
N VAL A 159 -7.04 -0.23 -1.90
CA VAL A 159 -6.51 -1.59 -1.79
C VAL A 159 -5.02 -1.55 -1.52
N ALA A 160 -4.23 -0.78 -2.27
CA ALA A 160 -2.78 -0.69 -2.08
C ALA A 160 -2.39 -0.17 -0.69
N VAL A 161 -3.03 0.91 -0.23
CA VAL A 161 -2.77 1.52 1.09
C VAL A 161 -3.05 0.55 2.23
N THR A 162 -4.03 -0.33 2.08
CA THR A 162 -4.40 -1.33 3.10
C THR A 162 -3.59 -2.62 3.05
N ARG A 163 -2.55 -2.71 2.21
CA ARG A 163 -1.71 -3.93 2.08
C ARG A 163 -0.59 -4.02 3.11
N THR A 164 -0.42 -3.05 3.97
CA THR A 164 0.63 -3.09 5.00
C THR A 164 0.07 -3.40 6.38
N TYR A 165 0.88 -4.10 7.17
CA TYR A 165 0.59 -4.31 8.59
C TYR A 165 1.55 -3.56 9.53
N ARG A 166 2.49 -2.75 9.00
CA ARG A 166 3.41 -1.96 9.83
C ARG A 166 3.64 -0.55 9.32
N ALA A 167 4.20 -0.38 8.12
CA ALA A 167 4.62 0.94 7.63
C ALA A 167 4.22 1.20 6.17
N LEU A 168 3.71 2.41 5.92
CA LEU A 168 3.25 2.87 4.62
C LEU A 168 4.04 4.11 4.18
N TYR A 169 4.59 4.05 2.98
CA TYR A 169 5.33 5.13 2.33
C TYR A 169 4.69 5.46 0.99
N ILE A 170 4.03 6.61 0.92
CA ILE A 170 3.45 7.16 -0.31
C ILE A 170 4.42 8.21 -0.83
N MET A 171 4.81 8.10 -2.08
CA MET A 171 5.81 8.96 -2.69
C MET A 171 5.27 9.60 -3.97
N HIS A 172 5.63 10.84 -4.21
CA HIS A 172 5.24 11.56 -5.41
C HIS A 172 6.30 12.57 -5.85
N SER A 173 6.24 12.97 -7.12
CA SER A 173 6.95 14.13 -7.67
C SER A 173 5.91 15.03 -8.34
N GLY A 174 6.09 16.34 -8.22
CA GLY A 174 5.03 17.27 -8.64
C GLY A 174 3.85 17.31 -7.67
N ASN A 175 2.62 17.25 -8.17
CA ASN A 175 1.41 17.26 -7.36
C ASN A 175 1.13 15.87 -6.78
N LEU A 176 0.76 15.83 -5.51
CA LEU A 176 0.17 14.64 -4.92
C LEU A 176 -1.18 14.35 -5.58
N SER A 177 -1.58 13.10 -5.62
CA SER A 177 -2.93 12.71 -6.03
C SER A 177 -4.00 13.51 -5.28
N SER A 178 -4.97 14.07 -6.02
CA SER A 178 -6.12 14.78 -5.46
C SER A 178 -7.00 13.92 -4.55
N LEU A 179 -6.84 12.59 -4.62
CA LEU A 179 -7.51 11.65 -3.70
C LEU A 179 -7.11 11.84 -2.23
N PHE A 180 -6.02 12.56 -1.97
CA PHE A 180 -5.56 12.91 -0.62
C PHE A 180 -5.93 14.32 -0.16
N ASP A 181 -6.62 15.11 -0.97
CA ASP A 181 -6.93 16.53 -0.65
C ASP A 181 -7.72 16.68 0.65
N ASP A 182 -8.60 15.75 0.94
CA ASP A 182 -9.43 15.75 2.15
C ASP A 182 -8.75 15.07 3.36
N VAL A 183 -7.55 14.49 3.18
CA VAL A 183 -6.84 13.79 4.27
C VAL A 183 -6.18 14.81 5.20
N PRO A 184 -6.55 14.86 6.50
CA PRO A 184 -5.90 15.75 7.45
C PRO A 184 -4.39 15.53 7.55
N THR A 185 -3.61 16.60 7.48
CA THR A 185 -2.13 16.53 7.56
C THR A 185 -1.62 15.97 8.89
N SER A 186 -2.47 15.96 9.92
CA SER A 186 -2.16 15.34 11.21
C SER A 186 -2.09 13.81 11.15
N LEU A 187 -2.62 13.18 10.09
CA LEU A 187 -2.67 11.71 9.96
C LEU A 187 -1.42 11.11 9.32
N TYR A 188 -0.53 11.91 8.75
CA TYR A 188 0.69 11.44 8.11
C TYR A 188 1.88 12.35 8.38
N ASP A 189 3.08 11.81 8.17
CA ASP A 189 4.33 12.57 8.23
C ASP A 189 4.81 12.89 6.80
N THR A 190 5.47 14.04 6.64
CA THR A 190 6.00 14.49 5.33
C THR A 190 7.50 14.30 5.19
N SER A 191 8.14 13.61 6.16
CA SER A 191 9.56 13.30 6.15
C SER A 191 9.84 11.89 6.66
N LEU A 192 10.99 11.34 6.25
CA LEU A 192 11.44 10.02 6.70
C LEU A 192 11.93 10.00 8.16
N THR A 193 12.25 11.15 8.71
CA THR A 193 12.76 11.30 10.07
C THR A 193 11.62 11.51 11.05
N SER A 194 11.17 10.44 11.69
CA SER A 194 10.42 10.50 12.93
C SER A 194 11.42 10.53 14.10
N GLY A 195 12.00 11.68 14.35
CA GLY A 195 12.84 11.90 15.53
C GLY A 195 12.40 13.17 16.24
N PRO A 196 12.46 13.27 17.58
CA PRO A 196 12.16 14.51 18.26
C PRO A 196 13.08 15.59 17.69
N LYS A 197 12.50 16.72 17.26
CA LYS A 197 13.27 17.93 16.99
C LYS A 197 13.98 18.26 18.29
N LEU A 198 15.29 18.00 18.35
CA LEU A 198 16.16 18.62 19.36
C LEU A 198 16.07 20.12 19.10
N THR A 199 15.30 20.81 19.93
CA THR A 199 15.38 22.26 20.06
C THR A 199 16.71 22.55 20.75
N LEU A 200 17.64 23.13 19.99
CA LEU A 200 18.85 23.77 20.53
C LEU A 200 18.45 25.08 21.17
#